data_5dc6dab2673e408cda35f835d09659fa
#
_entry.id   5dc6dab2673e408cda35f835d09659fa
#
_cell.length_a   1.000
_cell.length_b   1.000
_cell.length_c   1.000
_cell.angle_alpha   90.00
_cell.angle_beta   90.00
_cell.angle_gamma   90.00
#
_symmetry.space_group_name_H-M   'P 1'
#
loop_
_entity.id
_entity.type
_entity.pdbx_description
1 polymer ?
#
loop_
_entity_poly.entity_id
_entity_poly.type
_entity_poly.pdbx_seq_one_letter_code
_entity_poly.pdbx_strand_id
1 'polypeptide(L)'
;MVLFDNHNHSQFSFDGGRTSVEASARAAVAAGLGGLCFSDHCDHYVPPMKVSFENVVPEYFDVAEQQAEISRVQSLIGDRMHILKGIEIGMYEECHDQIRKVLEENSFDQVLASVHYIEQTDPYYGGYYEGKDWRQAYGGYLETIYREMTWLRDFDIMGHYDYIVRYASYPVTSIRYRDFSDIFDEMFRFLIREGKALEINTKSYEGHRGRLVELDHDVLLRYREMGGEIISLGSDSHEPSRVGAGFARHAALLKSLGFRWTAHYESRKLVQLPL
;
A
#
# COMPACT_ATOMS: atom_id res chain seq x y z
N MET A 1 11.46 -5.11 -19.54
CA MET A 1 10.63 -5.32 -18.35
C MET A 1 9.71 -4.12 -18.23
N VAL A 2 8.42 -4.36 -18.16
CA VAL A 2 7.39 -3.32 -18.01
C VAL A 2 6.87 -3.44 -16.59
N LEU A 3 6.94 -2.35 -15.82
CA LEU A 3 6.51 -2.33 -14.42
C LEU A 3 5.34 -1.36 -14.25
N PHE A 4 4.45 -1.67 -13.31
CA PHE A 4 3.35 -0.82 -12.88
C PHE A 4 3.62 -0.31 -11.47
N ASP A 5 3.32 0.97 -11.25
CA ASP A 5 3.28 1.56 -9.91
C ASP A 5 1.84 1.49 -9.40
N ASN A 6 1.59 0.58 -8.46
CA ASN A 6 0.25 0.28 -7.98
C ASN A 6 -0.15 1.08 -6.74
N HIS A 7 0.77 1.90 -6.21
CA HIS A 7 0.54 2.68 -5.02
C HIS A 7 1.11 4.09 -5.21
N ASN A 8 0.24 5.01 -5.57
CA ASN A 8 0.62 6.39 -5.85
C ASN A 8 -0.49 7.34 -5.42
N HIS A 9 -0.12 8.43 -4.77
CA HIS A 9 -1.03 9.45 -4.26
C HIS A 9 -1.04 10.68 -5.17
N SER A 10 -2.16 11.38 -5.16
CA SER A 10 -2.36 12.61 -5.92
C SER A 10 -2.81 13.76 -5.02
N GLN A 11 -3.23 14.87 -5.63
CA GLN A 11 -3.82 15.99 -4.88
C GLN A 11 -5.11 15.67 -4.14
N PHE A 12 -5.68 14.49 -4.34
CA PHE A 12 -6.89 14.03 -3.65
C PHE A 12 -6.60 13.39 -2.30
N SER A 13 -5.37 12.90 -2.06
CA SER A 13 -4.94 12.48 -0.73
C SER A 13 -4.79 13.68 0.20
N PHE A 14 -5.18 13.54 1.45
CA PHE A 14 -5.10 14.61 2.45
C PHE A 14 -3.67 15.16 2.62
N ASP A 15 -2.65 14.34 2.37
CA ASP A 15 -1.23 14.68 2.42
C ASP A 15 -0.58 14.83 1.04
N GLY A 16 -1.35 14.73 -0.05
CA GLY A 16 -0.92 14.74 -1.46
C GLY A 16 -0.59 16.12 -2.04
N GLY A 17 -0.46 17.15 -1.21
CA GLY A 17 -0.32 18.55 -1.67
C GLY A 17 0.94 18.89 -2.50
N ARG A 18 1.82 17.92 -2.78
CA ARG A 18 3.06 18.11 -3.57
C ARG A 18 2.98 17.54 -4.98
N THR A 19 1.87 16.94 -5.35
CA THR A 19 1.70 16.29 -6.64
C THR A 19 0.32 16.56 -7.25
N SER A 20 0.14 16.12 -8.49
CA SER A 20 -1.16 16.05 -9.13
C SER A 20 -1.22 14.79 -10.00
N VAL A 21 -2.41 14.33 -10.33
CA VAL A 21 -2.62 13.20 -11.26
C VAL A 21 -1.80 13.38 -12.54
N GLU A 22 -1.84 14.58 -13.13
CA GLU A 22 -1.10 14.87 -14.37
C GLU A 22 0.42 14.85 -14.16
N ALA A 23 0.93 15.45 -13.08
CA ALA A 23 2.36 15.50 -12.81
C ALA A 23 2.95 14.11 -12.57
N SER A 24 2.28 13.27 -11.75
CA SER A 24 2.70 11.90 -11.52
C SER A 24 2.60 11.03 -12.77
N ALA A 25 1.53 11.18 -13.58
CA ALA A 25 1.41 10.45 -14.84
C ALA A 25 2.53 10.80 -15.84
N ARG A 26 2.88 12.08 -15.96
CA ARG A 26 4.01 12.51 -16.80
C ARG A 26 5.35 11.96 -16.29
N ALA A 27 5.55 11.92 -14.97
CA ALA A 27 6.75 11.34 -14.37
C ALA A 27 6.83 9.82 -14.63
N ALA A 28 5.71 9.09 -14.52
CA ALA A 28 5.65 7.67 -14.82
C ALA A 28 6.00 7.36 -16.29
N VAL A 29 5.47 8.16 -17.23
CA VAL A 29 5.85 8.07 -18.65
C VAL A 29 7.36 8.32 -18.84
N ALA A 30 7.91 9.34 -18.19
CA ALA A 30 9.33 9.66 -18.27
C ALA A 30 10.21 8.56 -17.63
N ALA A 31 9.72 7.89 -16.59
CA ALA A 31 10.38 6.74 -15.97
C ALA A 31 10.25 5.45 -16.78
N GLY A 32 9.46 5.43 -17.86
CA GLY A 32 9.25 4.25 -18.70
C GLY A 32 8.39 3.18 -18.04
N LEU A 33 7.50 3.55 -17.11
CA LEU A 33 6.54 2.64 -16.53
C LEU A 33 5.46 2.25 -17.56
N GLY A 34 4.95 1.03 -17.44
CA GLY A 34 3.83 0.56 -18.24
C GLY A 34 2.48 1.06 -17.74
N GLY A 35 2.39 1.38 -16.46
CA GLY A 35 1.18 1.90 -15.85
C GLY A 35 1.39 2.50 -14.48
N LEU A 36 0.37 3.24 -14.05
CA LEU A 36 0.27 3.94 -12.78
C LEU A 36 -1.16 3.82 -12.26
N CYS A 37 -1.31 3.37 -11.03
CA CYS A 37 -2.58 3.39 -10.32
C CYS A 37 -2.58 4.51 -9.29
N PHE A 38 -3.59 5.36 -9.31
CA PHE A 38 -3.80 6.34 -8.24
C PHE A 38 -4.63 5.69 -7.13
N SER A 39 -4.00 5.53 -5.98
CA SER A 39 -4.57 4.90 -4.78
C SER A 39 -4.60 5.92 -3.64
N ASP A 40 -5.31 7.03 -3.85
CA ASP A 40 -5.41 8.08 -2.85
C ASP A 40 -6.01 7.54 -1.55
N HIS A 41 -5.60 8.10 -0.41
CA HIS A 41 -6.03 7.69 0.93
C HIS A 41 -7.54 7.84 1.13
N CYS A 42 -8.15 6.78 1.66
CA CYS A 42 -9.54 6.79 2.11
C CYS A 42 -9.61 6.19 3.51
N ASP A 43 -9.25 6.99 4.48
CA ASP A 43 -9.27 6.69 5.90
C ASP A 43 -10.44 7.41 6.56
N HIS A 44 -11.44 6.66 7.00
CA HIS A 44 -12.63 7.23 7.64
C HIS A 44 -12.48 7.43 9.16
N TYR A 45 -11.36 6.99 9.71
CA TYR A 45 -11.11 7.16 11.13
C TYR A 45 -10.86 8.63 11.47
N VAL A 46 -11.67 9.13 12.38
CA VAL A 46 -11.43 10.41 13.04
C VAL A 46 -10.93 10.10 14.45
N PRO A 47 -9.62 10.22 14.73
CA PRO A 47 -9.12 9.94 16.07
C PRO A 47 -9.86 10.77 17.10
N PRO A 48 -10.21 10.20 18.27
CA PRO A 48 -10.60 11.01 19.42
C PRO A 48 -9.38 11.88 19.72
N MET A 49 -9.49 13.18 19.42
CA MET A 49 -8.38 14.12 19.31
C MET A 49 -7.54 14.17 20.61
N LYS A 50 -6.52 13.34 20.69
CA LYS A 50 -5.39 13.54 21.62
C LYS A 50 -4.23 14.30 20.97
N VAL A 51 -4.35 14.63 19.69
CA VAL A 51 -3.34 15.38 18.95
C VAL A 51 -3.93 16.75 18.64
N SER A 52 -3.28 17.79 19.12
CA SER A 52 -3.66 19.19 18.88
C SER A 52 -3.41 19.56 17.41
N PHE A 53 -4.28 19.11 16.52
CA PHE A 53 -4.38 19.69 15.19
C PHE A 53 -5.57 20.63 15.17
N GLU A 54 -5.30 21.90 14.91
CA GLU A 54 -6.33 22.94 14.81
C GLU A 54 -7.26 22.75 13.60
N ASN A 55 -6.95 21.78 12.70
CA ASN A 55 -7.77 21.46 11.55
C ASN A 55 -7.78 19.95 11.34
N VAL A 56 -8.84 19.26 11.72
CA VAL A 56 -9.11 17.89 11.31
C VAL A 56 -9.55 17.95 9.85
N VAL A 57 -8.66 17.56 8.96
CA VAL A 57 -8.99 17.36 7.54
C VAL A 57 -9.52 15.93 7.40
N PRO A 58 -10.67 15.71 6.72
CA PRO A 58 -11.07 14.36 6.38
C PRO A 58 -9.96 13.65 5.62
N GLU A 59 -9.57 12.47 6.07
CA GLU A 59 -8.56 11.66 5.41
C GLU A 59 -9.19 10.77 4.32
N TYR A 60 -10.24 11.27 3.68
CA TYR A 60 -10.93 10.68 2.52
C TYR A 60 -11.27 11.75 1.50
N PHE A 61 -11.52 11.35 0.27
CA PHE A 61 -11.73 12.26 -0.86
C PHE A 61 -13.05 11.96 -1.59
N ASP A 62 -13.45 12.86 -2.49
CA ASP A 62 -14.54 12.62 -3.44
C ASP A 62 -14.04 11.73 -4.58
N VAL A 63 -14.51 10.47 -4.58
CA VAL A 63 -14.12 9.46 -5.57
C VAL A 63 -14.51 9.89 -7.00
N ALA A 64 -15.65 10.55 -7.18
CA ALA A 64 -16.10 10.98 -8.50
C ALA A 64 -15.20 12.08 -9.07
N GLU A 65 -14.76 13.03 -8.23
CA GLU A 65 -13.81 14.08 -8.63
C GLU A 65 -12.45 13.49 -9.00
N GLN A 66 -11.90 12.57 -8.18
CA GLN A 66 -10.65 11.88 -8.47
C GLN A 66 -10.73 11.13 -9.81
N GLN A 67 -11.78 10.33 -10.01
CA GLN A 67 -11.95 9.52 -11.21
C GLN A 67 -12.18 10.37 -12.47
N ALA A 68 -12.84 11.52 -12.34
CA ALA A 68 -12.98 12.47 -13.45
C ALA A 68 -11.63 13.05 -13.86
N GLU A 69 -10.81 13.46 -12.89
CA GLU A 69 -9.46 13.96 -13.16
C GLU A 69 -8.55 12.89 -13.77
N ILE A 70 -8.60 11.66 -13.23
CA ILE A 70 -7.86 10.53 -13.81
C ILE A 70 -8.28 10.32 -15.27
N SER A 71 -9.60 10.34 -15.58
CA SER A 71 -10.09 10.17 -16.95
C SER A 71 -9.63 11.29 -17.88
N ARG A 72 -9.58 12.53 -17.39
CA ARG A 72 -9.00 13.65 -18.12
C ARG A 72 -7.54 13.40 -18.49
N VAL A 73 -6.75 12.95 -17.48
CA VAL A 73 -5.32 12.70 -17.68
C VAL A 73 -5.08 11.45 -18.53
N GLN A 74 -5.91 10.40 -18.42
CA GLN A 74 -5.87 9.26 -19.35
C GLN A 74 -5.98 9.73 -20.81
N SER A 75 -6.93 10.63 -21.10
CA SER A 75 -7.10 11.19 -22.45
C SER A 75 -5.87 11.99 -22.91
N LEU A 76 -5.21 12.70 -21.99
CA LEU A 76 -4.00 13.48 -22.27
C LEU A 76 -2.77 12.60 -22.51
N ILE A 77 -2.65 11.52 -21.74
CA ILE A 77 -1.52 10.58 -21.85
C ILE A 77 -1.70 9.66 -23.07
N GLY A 78 -2.94 9.27 -23.37
CA GLY A 78 -3.25 8.35 -24.47
C GLY A 78 -2.56 7.00 -24.30
N ASP A 79 -2.20 6.36 -25.40
CA ASP A 79 -1.64 4.99 -25.43
C ASP A 79 -0.20 4.87 -24.91
N ARG A 80 0.38 5.96 -24.36
CA ARG A 80 1.76 5.94 -23.86
C ARG A 80 1.93 5.13 -22.59
N MET A 81 0.88 5.02 -21.78
CA MET A 81 0.91 4.32 -20.49
C MET A 81 -0.52 4.08 -20.01
N HIS A 82 -0.76 2.97 -19.31
CA HIS A 82 -2.01 2.74 -18.61
C HIS A 82 -2.10 3.59 -17.35
N ILE A 83 -3.23 4.23 -17.11
CA ILE A 83 -3.52 4.92 -15.85
C ILE A 83 -4.78 4.27 -15.27
N LEU A 84 -4.70 3.85 -14.01
CA LEU A 84 -5.74 3.08 -13.35
C LEU A 84 -6.39 3.89 -12.23
N LYS A 85 -7.69 3.67 -12.03
CA LYS A 85 -8.51 4.26 -10.99
C LYS A 85 -8.51 3.36 -9.78
N GLY A 86 -7.75 3.72 -8.78
CA GLY A 86 -7.63 2.97 -7.54
C GLY A 86 -8.02 3.76 -6.31
N ILE A 87 -7.89 3.11 -5.20
CA ILE A 87 -8.12 3.65 -3.86
C ILE A 87 -7.24 2.90 -2.87
N GLU A 88 -6.69 3.60 -1.88
CA GLU A 88 -6.12 2.99 -0.70
C GLU A 88 -7.10 3.10 0.47
N ILE A 89 -7.70 1.97 0.83
CA ILE A 89 -8.62 1.87 1.96
C ILE A 89 -7.83 1.69 3.25
N GLY A 90 -7.98 2.64 4.18
CA GLY A 90 -7.52 2.47 5.55
C GLY A 90 -8.49 1.55 6.31
N MET A 91 -8.05 0.32 6.53
CA MET A 91 -8.84 -0.68 7.26
C MET A 91 -8.82 -0.36 8.75
N TYR A 92 -10.00 -0.16 9.33
CA TYR A 92 -10.16 0.06 10.76
C TYR A 92 -11.57 -0.36 11.21
N GLU A 93 -11.64 -1.14 12.29
CA GLU A 93 -12.89 -1.78 12.77
C GLU A 93 -14.05 -0.79 12.97
N GLU A 94 -13.77 0.39 13.53
CA GLU A 94 -14.81 1.41 13.78
C GLU A 94 -15.36 2.05 12.49
N CYS A 95 -14.71 1.82 11.33
CA CYS A 95 -15.05 2.41 10.03
C CYS A 95 -15.59 1.38 9.01
N HIS A 96 -15.89 0.17 9.45
CA HIS A 96 -16.31 -0.91 8.56
C HIS A 96 -17.53 -0.54 7.70
N ASP A 97 -18.53 0.13 8.25
CA ASP A 97 -19.72 0.52 7.48
C ASP A 97 -19.41 1.57 6.41
N GLN A 98 -18.53 2.53 6.71
CA GLN A 98 -18.08 3.55 5.77
C GLN A 98 -17.26 2.92 4.64
N ILE A 99 -16.34 2.02 4.97
CA ILE A 99 -15.51 1.30 4.00
C ILE A 99 -16.40 0.51 3.04
N ARG A 100 -17.35 -0.27 3.57
CA ARG A 100 -18.28 -1.05 2.75
C ARG A 100 -19.07 -0.14 1.81
N LYS A 101 -19.60 0.96 2.32
CA LYS A 101 -20.36 1.92 1.51
C LYS A 101 -19.55 2.49 0.36
N VAL A 102 -18.28 2.90 0.60
CA VAL A 102 -17.41 3.43 -0.46
C VAL A 102 -17.20 2.40 -1.57
N LEU A 103 -16.96 1.13 -1.21
CA LEU A 103 -16.73 0.07 -2.18
C LEU A 103 -18.00 -0.35 -2.94
N GLU A 104 -19.17 -0.31 -2.30
CA GLU A 104 -20.45 -0.62 -2.92
C GLU A 104 -20.94 0.48 -3.87
N GLU A 105 -20.68 1.75 -3.54
CA GLU A 105 -21.14 2.91 -4.30
C GLU A 105 -20.22 3.30 -5.47
N ASN A 106 -19.00 2.77 -5.52
CA ASN A 106 -18.00 3.16 -6.50
C ASN A 106 -17.36 1.96 -7.21
N SER A 107 -16.83 2.20 -8.40
CA SER A 107 -16.11 1.20 -9.18
C SER A 107 -14.64 1.60 -9.31
N PHE A 108 -13.74 0.66 -9.04
CA PHE A 108 -12.30 0.85 -9.12
C PHE A 108 -11.67 -0.20 -10.04
N ASP A 109 -10.52 0.14 -10.62
CA ASP A 109 -9.67 -0.84 -11.27
C ASP A 109 -8.96 -1.71 -10.23
N GLN A 110 -8.56 -1.07 -9.09
CA GLN A 110 -7.78 -1.69 -8.04
C GLN A 110 -8.15 -1.11 -6.67
N VAL A 111 -8.25 -1.97 -5.68
CA VAL A 111 -8.40 -1.62 -4.26
C VAL A 111 -7.19 -2.11 -3.49
N LEU A 112 -6.43 -1.18 -2.92
CA LEU A 112 -5.35 -1.45 -1.99
C LEU A 112 -5.89 -1.29 -0.58
N ALA A 113 -5.58 -2.24 0.31
CA ALA A 113 -6.05 -2.28 1.68
C ALA A 113 -4.89 -2.20 2.66
N SER A 114 -4.88 -1.17 3.49
CA SER A 114 -3.80 -0.84 4.42
C SER A 114 -4.31 -0.64 5.84
N VAL A 115 -3.44 -0.79 6.83
CA VAL A 115 -3.74 -0.42 8.22
C VAL A 115 -2.89 0.78 8.58
N HIS A 116 -3.54 1.96 8.68
CA HIS A 116 -2.91 3.20 9.12
C HIS A 116 -3.20 3.51 10.60
N TYR A 117 -4.35 3.04 11.10
CA TYR A 117 -4.76 3.24 12.49
C TYR A 117 -4.79 1.92 13.24
N ILE A 118 -4.28 1.93 14.45
CA ILE A 118 -4.31 0.80 15.38
C ILE A 118 -4.43 1.32 16.81
N GLU A 119 -5.30 0.69 17.62
CA GLU A 119 -5.54 1.12 19.01
C GLU A 119 -5.85 2.63 19.13
N GLN A 120 -6.68 3.15 18.21
CA GLN A 120 -7.10 4.56 18.16
C GLN A 120 -5.94 5.56 17.97
N THR A 121 -4.85 5.14 17.33
CA THR A 121 -3.71 6.00 17.04
C THR A 121 -3.11 5.65 15.69
N ASP A 122 -2.56 6.65 15.00
CA ASP A 122 -1.68 6.45 13.87
C ASP A 122 -0.24 6.24 14.38
N PRO A 123 0.40 5.12 14.08
CA PRO A 123 1.80 4.85 14.43
C PRO A 123 2.79 5.94 13.99
N TYR A 124 2.44 6.71 12.94
CA TYR A 124 3.22 7.86 12.49
C TYR A 124 3.53 8.85 13.60
N TYR A 125 2.57 9.07 14.52
CA TYR A 125 2.71 10.00 15.64
C TYR A 125 3.36 9.40 16.89
N GLY A 126 3.67 8.11 16.90
CA GLY A 126 4.47 7.48 17.94
C GLY A 126 3.70 6.90 19.13
N GLY A 127 2.47 7.30 19.37
CA GLY A 127 1.69 6.86 20.56
C GLY A 127 1.44 5.36 20.62
N TYR A 128 1.36 4.70 19.47
CA TYR A 128 1.17 3.25 19.39
C TYR A 128 2.27 2.43 20.09
N TYR A 129 3.51 2.93 20.12
CA TYR A 129 4.66 2.20 20.65
C TYR A 129 4.83 2.31 22.17
N GLU A 130 4.08 3.20 22.82
CA GLU A 130 4.19 3.46 24.25
C GLU A 130 3.89 2.19 25.07
N GLY A 131 4.82 1.84 25.96
CA GLY A 131 4.69 0.68 26.85
C GLY A 131 4.86 -0.67 26.16
N LYS A 132 5.19 -0.73 24.87
CA LYS A 132 5.40 -1.97 24.10
C LYS A 132 6.88 -2.18 23.78
N ASP A 133 7.30 -3.43 23.78
CA ASP A 133 8.52 -3.82 23.07
C ASP A 133 8.22 -4.03 21.58
N TRP A 134 9.26 -4.22 20.78
CA TRP A 134 9.14 -4.38 19.33
C TRP A 134 8.32 -5.63 18.91
N ARG A 135 8.37 -6.72 19.72
CA ARG A 135 7.60 -7.94 19.43
C ARG A 135 6.12 -7.70 19.64
N GLN A 136 5.78 -7.01 20.71
CA GLN A 136 4.39 -6.63 21.00
C GLN A 136 3.85 -5.66 19.93
N ALA A 137 4.65 -4.65 19.57
CA ALA A 137 4.22 -3.66 18.58
C ALA A 137 4.08 -4.27 17.17
N TYR A 138 5.10 -4.97 16.69
CA TYR A 138 5.08 -5.53 15.33
C TYR A 138 4.09 -6.71 15.22
N GLY A 139 4.04 -7.59 16.23
CA GLY A 139 3.08 -8.70 16.28
C GLY A 139 1.65 -8.22 16.30
N GLY A 140 1.31 -7.28 17.18
CA GLY A 140 -0.03 -6.69 17.25
C GLY A 140 -0.46 -6.00 15.95
N TYR A 141 0.48 -5.38 15.24
CA TYR A 141 0.21 -4.78 13.93
C TYR A 141 -0.11 -5.85 12.87
N LEU A 142 0.68 -6.92 12.77
CA LEU A 142 0.41 -8.03 11.85
C LEU A 142 -0.93 -8.72 12.17
N GLU A 143 -1.24 -8.93 13.45
CA GLU A 143 -2.53 -9.49 13.88
C GLU A 143 -3.70 -8.59 13.48
N THR A 144 -3.51 -7.26 13.56
CA THR A 144 -4.51 -6.29 13.12
C THR A 144 -4.70 -6.37 11.60
N ILE A 145 -3.62 -6.39 10.81
CA ILE A 145 -3.72 -6.56 9.35
C ILE A 145 -4.48 -7.85 9.02
N TYR A 146 -4.14 -8.96 9.67
CA TYR A 146 -4.80 -10.25 9.41
C TYR A 146 -6.29 -10.19 9.74
N ARG A 147 -6.67 -9.63 10.88
CA ARG A 147 -8.07 -9.46 11.29
C ARG A 147 -8.84 -8.61 10.28
N GLU A 148 -8.29 -7.45 9.94
CA GLU A 148 -8.96 -6.51 9.05
C GLU A 148 -9.08 -7.03 7.61
N MET A 149 -8.02 -7.63 7.05
CA MET A 149 -8.07 -8.18 5.69
C MET A 149 -9.01 -9.39 5.58
N THR A 150 -9.14 -10.20 6.64
CA THR A 150 -10.09 -11.33 6.66
C THR A 150 -11.53 -10.87 6.77
N TRP A 151 -11.76 -9.73 7.39
CA TRP A 151 -13.07 -9.08 7.42
C TRP A 151 -13.41 -8.44 6.07
N LEU A 152 -12.53 -7.56 5.53
CA LEU A 152 -12.81 -6.78 4.31
C LEU A 152 -12.99 -7.69 3.09
N ARG A 153 -12.08 -8.58 2.83
CA ARG A 153 -12.03 -9.52 1.69
C ARG A 153 -12.15 -8.87 0.30
N ASP A 154 -12.90 -7.78 0.15
CA ASP A 154 -13.11 -7.07 -1.10
C ASP A 154 -12.00 -6.03 -1.36
N PHE A 155 -10.78 -6.52 -1.50
CA PHE A 155 -9.61 -5.77 -1.92
C PHE A 155 -8.79 -6.60 -2.92
N ASP A 156 -7.77 -6.00 -3.53
CA ASP A 156 -6.89 -6.67 -4.50
C ASP A 156 -5.47 -6.83 -3.99
N ILE A 157 -4.96 -5.80 -3.32
CA ILE A 157 -3.58 -5.74 -2.82
C ILE A 157 -3.60 -5.47 -1.32
N MET A 158 -2.88 -6.29 -0.55
CA MET A 158 -2.57 -6.00 0.84
C MET A 158 -1.38 -5.04 0.88
N GLY A 159 -1.61 -3.82 1.38
CA GLY A 159 -0.61 -2.76 1.49
C GLY A 159 0.43 -3.04 2.57
N HIS A 160 1.52 -2.36 2.49
CA HIS A 160 2.71 -2.29 3.35
C HIS A 160 2.58 -2.89 4.77
N TYR A 161 2.78 -4.20 4.90
CA TYR A 161 2.73 -4.90 6.19
C TYR A 161 3.79 -4.40 7.20
N ASP A 162 4.77 -3.63 6.75
CA ASP A 162 5.89 -3.12 7.54
C ASP A 162 5.87 -1.61 7.76
N TYR A 163 4.75 -0.95 7.46
CA TYR A 163 4.53 0.50 7.62
C TYR A 163 5.05 1.04 8.97
N ILE A 164 4.70 0.39 10.07
CA ILE A 164 5.03 0.85 11.42
C ILE A 164 6.54 0.84 11.72
N VAL A 165 7.33 0.05 11.01
CA VAL A 165 8.77 -0.04 11.26
C VAL A 165 9.46 1.28 10.98
N ARG A 166 8.94 2.07 10.04
CA ARG A 166 9.48 3.40 9.68
C ARG A 166 9.49 4.37 10.86
N TYR A 167 8.49 4.27 11.72
CA TYR A 167 8.22 5.25 12.79
C TYR A 167 8.63 4.75 14.18
N ALA A 168 8.91 3.46 14.31
CA ALA A 168 9.33 2.86 15.56
C ALA A 168 10.72 3.32 15.98
N SER A 169 10.95 3.48 17.28
CA SER A 169 12.27 3.80 17.84
C SER A 169 13.11 2.58 18.23
N TYR A 170 12.59 1.35 17.99
CA TYR A 170 13.29 0.13 18.36
C TYR A 170 14.54 -0.10 17.50
N PRO A 171 15.57 -0.79 18.03
CA PRO A 171 16.78 -1.13 17.25
C PRO A 171 16.48 -2.15 16.13
N VAL A 172 15.33 -2.85 16.19
CA VAL A 172 14.91 -3.81 15.16
C VAL A 172 14.26 -3.05 14.01
N THR A 173 14.88 -3.12 12.83
CA THR A 173 14.53 -2.36 11.62
C THR A 173 13.80 -3.18 10.57
N SER A 174 13.31 -4.36 10.93
CA SER A 174 12.61 -5.28 10.02
C SER A 174 11.57 -6.09 10.78
N ILE A 175 10.43 -6.36 10.15
CA ILE A 175 9.51 -7.41 10.59
C ILE A 175 9.97 -8.71 9.94
N ARG A 176 10.57 -9.60 10.73
CA ARG A 176 11.18 -10.82 10.21
C ARG A 176 10.23 -12.01 10.29
N TYR A 177 10.19 -12.81 9.23
CA TYR A 177 9.37 -14.02 9.18
C TYR A 177 9.61 -14.93 10.39
N ARG A 178 10.87 -15.20 10.75
CA ARG A 178 11.22 -16.09 11.87
C ARG A 178 10.69 -15.64 13.25
N ASP A 179 10.41 -14.34 13.40
CA ASP A 179 9.93 -13.79 14.66
C ASP A 179 8.39 -13.84 14.77
N PHE A 180 7.69 -14.00 13.63
CA PHE A 180 6.22 -13.92 13.49
C PHE A 180 5.67 -14.98 12.50
N SER A 181 6.28 -16.16 12.43
CA SER A 181 5.99 -17.18 11.41
C SER A 181 4.51 -17.56 11.34
N ASP A 182 3.86 -17.74 12.48
CA ASP A 182 2.48 -18.23 12.54
C ASP A 182 1.51 -17.24 11.90
N ILE A 183 1.64 -15.95 12.23
CA ILE A 183 0.76 -14.93 11.66
C ILE A 183 1.05 -14.69 10.18
N PHE A 184 2.32 -14.69 9.75
CA PHE A 184 2.66 -14.61 8.34
C PHE A 184 2.08 -15.78 7.54
N ASP A 185 2.18 -17.01 8.05
CA ASP A 185 1.62 -18.18 7.39
C ASP A 185 0.10 -18.08 7.23
N GLU A 186 -0.62 -17.55 8.23
CA GLU A 186 -2.06 -17.30 8.11
C GLU A 186 -2.38 -16.21 7.08
N MET A 187 -1.64 -15.11 7.08
CA MET A 187 -1.78 -14.05 6.09
C MET A 187 -1.54 -14.58 4.68
N PHE A 188 -0.46 -15.35 4.48
CA PHE A 188 -0.13 -15.92 3.17
C PHE A 188 -1.18 -16.92 2.70
N ARG A 189 -1.68 -17.81 3.57
CA ARG A 189 -2.78 -18.73 3.22
C ARG A 189 -4.01 -17.97 2.75
N PHE A 190 -4.33 -16.87 3.43
CA PHE A 190 -5.47 -16.03 3.04
C PHE A 190 -5.23 -15.40 1.67
N LEU A 191 -4.10 -14.70 1.45
CA LEU A 191 -3.80 -14.03 0.19
C LEU A 191 -3.80 -15.01 -0.98
N ILE A 192 -3.17 -16.18 -0.82
CA ILE A 192 -3.10 -17.22 -1.85
C ILE A 192 -4.48 -17.76 -2.18
N ARG A 193 -5.28 -18.10 -1.16
CA ARG A 193 -6.62 -18.65 -1.34
C ARG A 193 -7.56 -17.66 -2.02
N GLU A 194 -7.51 -16.40 -1.64
CA GLU A 194 -8.39 -15.34 -2.16
C GLU A 194 -7.84 -14.69 -3.45
N GLY A 195 -6.65 -15.10 -3.92
CA GLY A 195 -6.03 -14.53 -5.13
C GLY A 195 -5.63 -13.07 -5.00
N LYS A 196 -5.20 -12.64 -3.80
CA LYS A 196 -4.80 -11.27 -3.50
C LYS A 196 -3.29 -11.11 -3.61
N ALA A 197 -2.84 -9.89 -3.92
CA ALA A 197 -1.43 -9.57 -3.99
C ALA A 197 -0.85 -9.17 -2.63
N LEU A 198 0.41 -9.55 -2.41
CA LEU A 198 1.26 -8.98 -1.38
C LEU A 198 2.01 -7.78 -1.98
N GLU A 199 1.94 -6.62 -1.34
CA GLU A 199 2.70 -5.45 -1.76
C GLU A 199 4.15 -5.50 -1.29
N ILE A 200 5.06 -5.04 -2.17
CA ILE A 200 6.34 -4.47 -1.79
C ILE A 200 6.23 -2.96 -1.96
N ASN A 201 6.04 -2.27 -0.84
CA ASN A 201 6.02 -0.82 -0.79
C ASN A 201 7.46 -0.30 -0.71
N THR A 202 7.95 0.26 -1.81
CA THR A 202 9.37 0.63 -1.90
C THR A 202 9.74 1.84 -1.04
N LYS A 203 8.76 2.68 -0.65
CA LYS A 203 8.96 3.78 0.28
C LYS A 203 9.34 3.29 1.69
N SER A 204 8.88 2.11 2.10
CA SER A 204 9.26 1.51 3.38
C SER A 204 10.78 1.34 3.50
N TYR A 205 11.47 1.05 2.41
CA TYR A 205 12.89 0.72 2.39
C TYR A 205 13.79 1.89 2.01
N GLU A 206 13.25 3.08 2.09
CA GLU A 206 14.03 4.32 2.00
C GLU A 206 14.32 4.87 3.40
N GLY A 207 15.34 5.67 3.52
CA GLY A 207 15.71 6.26 4.80
C GLY A 207 14.65 7.24 5.31
N HIS A 208 14.15 7.05 6.51
CA HIS A 208 13.25 7.98 7.18
C HIS A 208 13.86 8.41 8.53
N ARG A 209 14.06 9.72 8.72
CA ARG A 209 14.63 10.28 9.97
C ARG A 209 15.91 9.59 10.45
N GLY A 210 16.79 9.21 9.50
CA GLY A 210 18.04 8.49 9.81
C GLY A 210 17.89 6.99 10.06
N ARG A 211 16.68 6.44 9.91
CA ARG A 211 16.37 5.02 10.02
C ARG A 211 16.20 4.41 8.64
N LEU A 212 16.81 3.26 8.41
CA LEU A 212 16.60 2.44 7.22
C LEU A 212 15.83 1.17 7.63
N VAL A 213 14.69 0.95 7.01
CA VAL A 213 13.92 -0.28 7.14
C VAL A 213 14.51 -1.33 6.20
N GLU A 214 14.62 -2.56 6.68
CA GLU A 214 15.15 -3.69 5.91
C GLU A 214 14.01 -4.65 5.56
N LEU A 215 13.89 -4.95 4.26
CA LEU A 215 13.01 -6.00 3.79
C LEU A 215 13.58 -7.37 4.18
N ASP A 216 12.81 -8.14 4.95
CA ASP A 216 13.20 -9.53 5.24
C ASP A 216 12.88 -10.43 4.03
N HIS A 217 13.92 -10.96 3.41
CA HIS A 217 13.76 -11.83 2.25
C HIS A 217 13.08 -13.16 2.60
N ASP A 218 13.17 -13.61 3.84
CA ASP A 218 12.52 -14.86 4.29
C ASP A 218 10.99 -14.74 4.23
N VAL A 219 10.43 -13.53 4.39
CA VAL A 219 8.99 -13.26 4.19
C VAL A 219 8.58 -13.61 2.75
N LEU A 220 9.35 -13.14 1.77
CA LEU A 220 9.06 -13.39 0.35
C LEU A 220 9.32 -14.85 -0.05
N LEU A 221 10.41 -15.44 0.45
CA LEU A 221 10.73 -16.84 0.21
C LEU A 221 9.63 -17.75 0.76
N ARG A 222 9.17 -17.48 1.98
CA ARG A 222 8.10 -18.27 2.58
C ARG A 222 6.76 -18.11 1.84
N TYR A 223 6.40 -16.89 1.47
CA TYR A 223 5.21 -16.66 0.64
C TYR A 223 5.26 -17.51 -0.64
N ARG A 224 6.39 -17.51 -1.34
CA ARG A 224 6.60 -18.31 -2.55
C ARG A 224 6.59 -19.81 -2.28
N GLU A 225 7.22 -20.31 -1.20
CA GLU A 225 7.21 -21.71 -0.80
C GLU A 225 5.79 -22.24 -0.57
N MET A 226 4.91 -21.40 -0.04
CA MET A 226 3.50 -21.72 0.17
C MET A 226 2.66 -21.68 -1.10
N GLY A 227 3.24 -21.28 -2.24
CA GLY A 227 2.57 -21.17 -3.54
C GLY A 227 2.11 -19.75 -3.89
N GLY A 228 2.53 -18.73 -3.14
CA GLY A 228 2.27 -17.34 -3.44
C GLY A 228 3.08 -16.85 -4.63
N GLU A 229 2.41 -16.30 -5.64
CA GLU A 229 3.04 -15.78 -6.86
C GLU A 229 2.60 -14.35 -7.19
N ILE A 230 1.64 -13.79 -6.46
CA ILE A 230 1.03 -12.49 -6.77
C ILE A 230 1.71 -11.41 -5.91
N ILE A 231 2.69 -10.73 -6.50
CA ILE A 231 3.44 -9.62 -5.87
C ILE A 231 3.15 -8.33 -6.62
N SER A 232 2.78 -7.29 -5.89
CA SER A 232 2.59 -5.93 -6.38
C SER A 232 3.76 -5.04 -5.96
N LEU A 233 4.14 -4.09 -6.82
CA LEU A 233 5.07 -3.02 -6.48
C LEU A 233 4.31 -1.71 -6.31
N GLY A 234 4.58 -1.00 -5.23
CA GLY A 234 4.08 0.33 -4.95
C GLY A 234 5.20 1.28 -4.55
N SER A 235 5.22 2.49 -5.12
CA SER A 235 6.18 3.52 -4.69
C SER A 235 5.70 4.34 -3.51
N ASP A 236 4.40 4.30 -3.25
CA ASP A 236 3.72 5.12 -2.23
C ASP A 236 4.14 6.59 -2.38
N SER A 237 4.15 7.04 -3.64
CA SER A 237 4.70 8.34 -3.99
C SER A 237 3.67 9.44 -3.71
N HIS A 238 4.14 10.51 -3.06
CA HIS A 238 3.40 11.75 -2.81
C HIS A 238 4.01 12.93 -3.57
N GLU A 239 4.94 12.63 -4.47
CA GLU A 239 5.59 13.63 -5.32
C GLU A 239 6.08 13.00 -6.64
N PRO A 240 6.04 13.72 -7.78
CA PRO A 240 6.37 13.13 -9.08
C PRO A 240 7.77 12.54 -9.20
N SER A 241 8.72 13.06 -8.43
CA SER A 241 10.13 12.61 -8.43
C SER A 241 10.32 11.19 -7.90
N ARG A 242 9.31 10.64 -7.22
CA ARG A 242 9.39 9.35 -6.55
C ARG A 242 8.60 8.25 -7.24
N VAL A 243 7.82 8.58 -8.25
CA VAL A 243 7.03 7.60 -9.01
C VAL A 243 7.94 6.50 -9.54
N GLY A 244 7.65 5.23 -9.20
CA GLY A 244 8.46 4.08 -9.55
C GLY A 244 9.82 3.98 -8.85
N ALA A 245 10.07 4.77 -7.81
CA ALA A 245 11.33 4.76 -7.08
C ALA A 245 11.62 3.37 -6.49
N GLY A 246 12.86 2.92 -6.63
CA GLY A 246 13.29 1.62 -6.11
C GLY A 246 12.86 0.39 -6.91
N PHE A 247 12.01 0.52 -7.93
CA PHE A 247 11.43 -0.61 -8.66
C PHE A 247 12.45 -1.53 -9.31
N ALA A 248 13.46 -0.96 -9.97
CA ALA A 248 14.51 -1.77 -10.61
C ALA A 248 15.24 -2.69 -9.61
N ARG A 249 15.51 -2.18 -8.40
CA ARG A 249 16.15 -2.93 -7.33
C ARG A 249 15.25 -4.07 -6.82
N HIS A 250 13.97 -3.77 -6.55
CA HIS A 250 13.05 -4.76 -5.99
C HIS A 250 12.62 -5.79 -7.05
N ALA A 251 12.47 -5.41 -8.31
CA ALA A 251 12.25 -6.35 -9.40
C ALA A 251 13.44 -7.32 -9.58
N ALA A 252 14.67 -6.82 -9.49
CA ALA A 252 15.86 -7.68 -9.52
C ALA A 252 15.91 -8.64 -8.32
N LEU A 253 15.56 -8.16 -7.12
CA LEU A 253 15.45 -8.99 -5.92
C LEU A 253 14.40 -10.08 -6.12
N LEU A 254 13.17 -9.74 -6.51
CA LEU A 254 12.10 -10.71 -6.77
C LEU A 254 12.54 -11.79 -7.74
N LYS A 255 13.18 -11.40 -8.82
CA LYS A 255 13.72 -12.34 -9.80
C LYS A 255 14.77 -13.27 -9.19
N SER A 256 15.68 -12.75 -8.34
CA SER A 256 16.68 -13.55 -7.65
C SER A 256 16.08 -14.54 -6.66
N LEU A 257 14.94 -14.20 -6.05
CA LEU A 257 14.15 -15.08 -5.18
C LEU A 257 13.26 -16.06 -5.96
N GLY A 258 13.26 -15.98 -7.30
CA GLY A 258 12.58 -16.91 -8.19
C GLY A 258 11.13 -16.55 -8.51
N PHE A 259 10.67 -15.34 -8.21
CA PHE A 259 9.43 -14.82 -8.76
C PHE A 259 9.58 -14.56 -10.25
N ARG A 260 8.50 -14.74 -10.99
CA ARG A 260 8.49 -14.60 -12.47
C ARG A 260 7.68 -13.39 -12.93
N TRP A 261 6.80 -12.88 -12.07
CA TRP A 261 5.79 -11.90 -12.42
C TRP A 261 5.70 -10.82 -11.36
N THR A 262 5.32 -9.60 -11.78
CA THR A 262 4.67 -8.60 -10.94
C THR A 262 3.20 -8.49 -11.34
N ALA A 263 2.37 -7.99 -10.44
CA ALA A 263 0.93 -7.94 -10.60
C ALA A 263 0.38 -6.52 -10.47
N HIS A 264 -0.68 -6.24 -11.21
CA HIS A 264 -1.61 -5.14 -11.02
C HIS A 264 -3.04 -5.62 -11.31
N TYR A 265 -4.04 -4.78 -11.12
CA TYR A 265 -5.43 -5.14 -11.40
C TYR A 265 -6.07 -4.10 -12.29
N GLU A 266 -6.82 -4.56 -13.31
CA GLU A 266 -7.65 -3.74 -14.19
C GLU A 266 -9.10 -4.19 -14.08
N SER A 267 -10.00 -3.29 -13.72
CA SER A 267 -11.39 -3.63 -13.42
C SER A 267 -11.51 -4.80 -12.43
N ARG A 268 -10.69 -4.79 -11.39
CA ARG A 268 -10.59 -5.83 -10.33
C ARG A 268 -10.11 -7.20 -10.83
N LYS A 269 -9.56 -7.28 -12.03
CA LYS A 269 -9.01 -8.51 -12.60
C LYS A 269 -7.50 -8.50 -12.57
N LEU A 270 -6.93 -9.59 -12.07
CA LEU A 270 -5.48 -9.78 -11.99
C LEU A 270 -4.84 -9.76 -13.38
N VAL A 271 -3.83 -8.93 -13.55
CA VAL A 271 -2.92 -8.90 -14.70
C VAL A 271 -1.50 -9.13 -14.20
N GLN A 272 -0.80 -10.09 -14.78
CA GLN A 272 0.59 -10.40 -14.41
C GLN A 272 1.53 -10.02 -15.56
N LEU A 273 2.61 -9.33 -15.22
CA LEU A 273 3.65 -8.91 -16.17
C LEU A 273 4.97 -9.59 -15.83
N PRO A 274 5.74 -10.06 -16.84
CA PRO A 274 7.00 -10.76 -16.60
C PRO A 274 8.07 -9.83 -16.01
N LEU A 275 8.77 -10.35 -14.98
CA LEU A 275 9.96 -9.75 -14.38
C LEU A 275 11.19 -9.81 -15.29
#